data_ccc13ef9e16ff973f155d1ee4c84cd52
#
_entry.id   ccc13ef9e16ff973f155d1ee4c84cd52
#
_cell.length_a   1.000
_cell.length_b   1.000
_cell.length_c   1.000
_cell.angle_alpha   90.00
_cell.angle_beta   90.00
_cell.angle_gamma   90.00
#
_symmetry.space_group_name_H-M   'P 1'
#
loop_
_entity.id
_entity.type
_entity.pdbx_description
1 polymer ?
#
loop_
_entity_poly.entity_id
_entity_poly.type
_entity_poly.pdbx_seq_one_letter_code
_entity_poly.pdbx_strand_id
1 'polypeptide(L)'
;MTGAFDRTDALRRLADTTFDVLVVGGGITGAGVALDAASRGLRTALVERDDFASGTSSKSSKLVHGGLRYLQQGEIGLVYEALAERQRLRRNAPHLVKVLPFLLPIFSKDGFIPPKLARALGSAMWTYDLTGGARIGKLHKRISADEAVAYMPTLPRDRLAASYLYYDAQADDARLTLTVARTAAIEHGAVVVNGCEVVGLHKDARGMADGATVRADGREIEVDATVVVNAAGVWSDDVRALDEGQHPHTIRPAKGIHITVPWRLVRNEIAVVIPVPKDSRSVFVVGWGDFTYIGTTDTDYDGPLDDPQCTPDDIAYLLRAINGSCSSEITEADIVGTWAGLRPLVADAHSEKTADLSRRHKVARSASGVITITGGKLTTYRRMAADTVDAVVEDLGDLPVGVQRRSRTKHLPLRGAEGFAELHARAADLSSTLDRATVEHLLTRYGSDARTVLAMVERRPELAAPIVPGLPYLEAEVRYAARYEMARSVDDVLSRRTRARLLGRDDSAAAAPRVAELLADELGWDAADQAAQVEAYRAAIEEERTAADLPAVALEAVLGG
;
A
#
# COMPACT_ATOMS: atom_id res chain seq x y z
N MET A 1 6.94 24.64 -10.98
CA MET A 1 7.67 23.44 -10.50
C MET A 1 7.07 22.19 -11.18
N THR A 2 7.13 22.12 -12.50
CA THR A 2 6.47 21.09 -13.33
C THR A 2 7.44 20.09 -13.93
N GLY A 3 8.75 20.17 -13.72
CA GLY A 3 9.72 19.34 -14.42
C GLY A 3 10.24 18.09 -13.67
N ALA A 4 10.06 17.99 -12.35
CA ALA A 4 10.75 16.95 -11.57
C ALA A 4 9.98 15.61 -11.42
N PHE A 5 8.69 15.56 -11.77
CA PHE A 5 7.88 14.35 -11.81
C PHE A 5 7.00 14.41 -13.07
N ASP A 6 7.66 14.50 -14.21
CA ASP A 6 7.07 14.53 -15.54
C ASP A 6 7.59 13.33 -16.31
N ARG A 7 6.66 12.52 -16.85
CA ARG A 7 6.99 11.24 -17.49
C ARG A 7 7.80 11.43 -18.78
N THR A 8 7.48 12.44 -19.57
CA THR A 8 8.18 12.72 -20.83
C THR A 8 9.64 13.12 -20.58
N ASP A 9 9.86 14.03 -19.61
CA ASP A 9 11.22 14.39 -19.17
C ASP A 9 11.95 13.18 -18.57
N ALA A 10 11.28 12.36 -17.78
CA ALA A 10 11.87 11.19 -17.17
C ALA A 10 12.29 10.14 -18.22
N LEU A 11 11.49 9.86 -19.25
CA LEU A 11 11.85 8.96 -20.36
C LEU A 11 13.05 9.48 -21.15
N ARG A 12 13.12 10.78 -21.41
CA ARG A 12 14.29 11.41 -22.06
C ARG A 12 15.54 11.25 -21.20
N ARG A 13 15.44 11.52 -19.90
CA ARG A 13 16.57 11.38 -18.96
C ARG A 13 17.03 9.92 -18.81
N LEU A 14 16.14 8.93 -18.93
CA LEU A 14 16.50 7.51 -18.95
C LEU A 14 17.47 7.19 -20.11
N ALA A 15 17.20 7.74 -21.30
CA ALA A 15 18.04 7.52 -22.48
C ALA A 15 19.39 8.28 -22.42
N ASP A 16 19.40 9.47 -21.81
CA ASP A 16 20.52 10.41 -21.89
C ASP A 16 21.48 10.33 -20.68
N THR A 17 21.16 9.51 -19.65
CA THR A 17 21.91 9.51 -18.39
C THR A 17 22.46 8.13 -18.06
N THR A 18 23.74 8.04 -17.73
CA THR A 18 24.31 6.85 -17.06
C THR A 18 24.03 6.94 -15.56
N PHE A 19 23.39 5.92 -15.00
CA PHE A 19 23.02 5.86 -13.60
C PHE A 19 24.03 5.08 -12.75
N ASP A 20 24.10 5.41 -11.47
CA ASP A 20 24.82 4.59 -10.51
C ASP A 20 23.95 3.38 -10.11
N VAL A 21 22.61 3.57 -10.09
CA VAL A 21 21.63 2.54 -9.71
C VAL A 21 20.40 2.60 -10.59
N LEU A 22 20.02 1.46 -11.17
CA LEU A 22 18.72 1.21 -11.80
C LEU A 22 17.87 0.32 -10.89
N VAL A 23 16.69 0.79 -10.47
CA VAL A 23 15.74 0.05 -9.63
C VAL A 23 14.59 -0.44 -10.49
N VAL A 24 14.34 -1.75 -10.49
CA VAL A 24 13.26 -2.40 -11.22
C VAL A 24 12.09 -2.68 -10.27
N GLY A 25 10.94 -2.05 -10.51
CA GLY A 25 9.71 -2.19 -9.74
C GLY A 25 9.35 -0.97 -8.89
N GLY A 26 8.15 -0.39 -9.12
CA GLY A 26 7.62 0.82 -8.48
C GLY A 26 6.70 0.53 -7.27
N GLY A 27 6.84 -0.64 -6.62
CA GLY A 27 6.24 -0.92 -5.33
C GLY A 27 6.93 -0.18 -4.19
N ILE A 28 6.42 -0.34 -2.96
CA ILE A 28 6.96 0.36 -1.77
C ILE A 28 8.46 0.07 -1.52
N THR A 29 8.91 -1.13 -1.87
CA THR A 29 10.31 -1.51 -1.73
C THR A 29 11.19 -0.76 -2.72
N GLY A 30 10.86 -0.79 -4.02
CA GLY A 30 11.65 -0.10 -5.04
C GLY A 30 11.59 1.42 -4.90
N ALA A 31 10.41 2.00 -4.59
CA ALA A 31 10.29 3.42 -4.26
C ALA A 31 11.19 3.80 -3.06
N GLY A 32 11.23 2.93 -2.03
CA GLY A 32 12.11 3.10 -0.88
C GLY A 32 13.59 3.04 -1.24
N VAL A 33 13.99 2.08 -2.09
CA VAL A 33 15.37 1.94 -2.60
C VAL A 33 15.77 3.18 -3.40
N ALA A 34 14.89 3.64 -4.31
CA ALA A 34 15.15 4.84 -5.09
C ALA A 34 15.31 6.08 -4.20
N LEU A 35 14.47 6.22 -3.16
CA LEU A 35 14.58 7.32 -2.20
C LEU A 35 15.86 7.23 -1.38
N ASP A 36 16.22 6.05 -0.88
CA ASP A 36 17.45 5.88 -0.08
C ASP A 36 18.68 6.15 -0.91
N ALA A 37 18.78 5.58 -2.13
CA ALA A 37 19.90 5.77 -3.05
C ALA A 37 20.06 7.25 -3.46
N ALA A 38 18.99 7.87 -3.96
CA ALA A 38 19.02 9.27 -4.39
C ALA A 38 19.33 10.23 -3.23
N SER A 39 18.77 9.98 -2.02
CA SER A 39 19.06 10.79 -0.84
C SER A 39 20.50 10.66 -0.35
N ARG A 40 21.22 9.57 -0.71
CA ARG A 40 22.67 9.43 -0.48
C ARG A 40 23.50 10.18 -1.53
N GLY A 41 22.89 10.63 -2.63
CA GLY A 41 23.55 11.35 -3.73
C GLY A 41 23.88 10.48 -4.94
N LEU A 42 23.38 9.24 -5.01
CA LEU A 42 23.54 8.36 -6.16
C LEU A 42 22.60 8.79 -7.31
N ARG A 43 23.09 8.81 -8.55
CA ARG A 43 22.27 8.98 -9.75
C ARG A 43 21.40 7.74 -9.90
N THR A 44 20.10 7.90 -9.64
CA THR A 44 19.19 6.78 -9.48
C THR A 44 18.07 6.85 -10.50
N ALA A 45 17.79 5.73 -11.19
CA ALA A 45 16.59 5.51 -11.97
C ALA A 45 15.68 4.47 -11.28
N LEU A 46 14.37 4.64 -11.40
CA LEU A 46 13.35 3.65 -11.06
C LEU A 46 12.39 3.50 -12.21
N VAL A 47 12.18 2.26 -12.66
CA VAL A 47 11.24 1.91 -13.71
C VAL A 47 10.19 0.94 -13.18
N GLU A 48 8.92 1.18 -13.56
CA GLU A 48 7.76 0.38 -13.18
C GLU A 48 7.01 -0.05 -14.44
N ARG A 49 6.73 -1.33 -14.57
CA ARG A 49 6.08 -1.91 -15.75
C ARG A 49 4.70 -1.31 -16.00
N ASP A 50 3.88 -1.26 -14.94
CA ASP A 50 2.49 -0.82 -15.01
C ASP A 50 2.35 0.60 -14.40
N ASP A 51 1.77 0.67 -13.21
CA ASP A 51 1.67 1.89 -12.43
C ASP A 51 2.27 1.71 -11.03
N PHE A 52 2.68 2.80 -10.41
CA PHE A 52 3.20 2.76 -9.04
C PHE A 52 2.21 2.09 -8.09
N ALA A 53 2.73 1.16 -7.30
CA ALA A 53 1.95 0.36 -6.36
C ALA A 53 0.92 -0.59 -6.99
N SER A 54 0.95 -0.89 -8.28
CA SER A 54 -0.02 -1.77 -8.97
C SER A 54 -0.13 -3.16 -8.34
N GLY A 55 0.97 -3.71 -7.84
CA GLY A 55 1.03 -4.99 -7.14
C GLY A 55 0.62 -4.93 -5.66
N THR A 56 1.34 -5.64 -4.81
CA THR A 56 1.09 -5.80 -3.35
C THR A 56 0.97 -4.46 -2.61
N SER A 57 1.64 -3.42 -3.09
CA SER A 57 1.77 -2.11 -2.43
C SER A 57 0.50 -1.25 -2.46
N SER A 58 -0.57 -1.68 -3.13
CA SER A 58 -1.93 -1.09 -3.04
C SER A 58 -2.96 -2.06 -2.48
N LYS A 59 -2.58 -3.32 -2.31
CA LYS A 59 -3.46 -4.45 -1.98
C LYS A 59 -3.15 -5.03 -0.58
N SER A 60 -2.50 -4.26 0.30
CA SER A 60 -2.17 -4.65 1.68
C SER A 60 -3.36 -4.44 2.64
N SER A 61 -3.19 -4.80 3.91
CA SER A 61 -4.15 -4.45 4.97
C SER A 61 -4.08 -2.98 5.42
N LYS A 62 -3.27 -2.14 4.74
CA LYS A 62 -3.13 -0.69 5.00
C LYS A 62 -2.72 -0.33 6.44
N LEU A 63 -2.01 -1.25 7.11
CA LEU A 63 -1.55 -1.12 8.49
C LEU A 63 -0.03 -0.91 8.55
N VAL A 64 0.37 0.03 9.40
CA VAL A 64 1.76 0.27 9.79
C VAL A 64 1.89 -0.16 11.25
N HIS A 65 2.25 -1.45 11.45
CA HIS A 65 2.10 -2.11 12.72
C HIS A 65 3.30 -2.98 13.13
N GLY A 66 3.44 -3.24 14.43
CA GLY A 66 4.49 -4.10 14.97
C GLY A 66 4.26 -5.58 14.71
N GLY A 67 3.01 -5.99 14.52
CA GLY A 67 2.63 -7.38 14.31
C GLY A 67 2.63 -8.19 15.62
N LEU A 68 1.63 -7.98 16.45
CA LEU A 68 1.47 -8.66 17.75
C LEU A 68 1.57 -10.20 17.66
N ARG A 69 1.12 -10.80 16.53
CA ARG A 69 1.23 -12.24 16.26
C ARG A 69 2.67 -12.75 16.30
N TYR A 70 3.67 -11.93 15.90
CA TYR A 70 5.09 -12.35 15.90
C TYR A 70 5.67 -12.47 17.30
N LEU A 71 5.11 -11.78 18.31
CA LEU A 71 5.47 -12.01 19.71
C LEU A 71 5.08 -13.42 20.16
N GLN A 72 3.94 -13.92 19.68
CA GLN A 72 3.51 -15.30 19.98
C GLN A 72 4.43 -16.33 19.34
N GLN A 73 5.11 -15.98 18.25
CA GLN A 73 6.10 -16.81 17.56
C GLN A 73 7.54 -16.61 18.10
N GLY A 74 7.74 -15.76 19.12
CA GLY A 74 9.05 -15.47 19.69
C GLY A 74 9.93 -14.52 18.87
N GLU A 75 9.41 -13.91 17.79
CA GLU A 75 10.13 -13.02 16.87
C GLU A 75 10.26 -11.59 17.43
N ILE A 76 10.79 -11.43 18.65
CA ILE A 76 10.89 -10.14 19.36
C ILE A 76 11.68 -9.10 18.56
N GLY A 77 12.78 -9.51 17.91
CA GLY A 77 13.61 -8.63 17.10
C GLY A 77 12.84 -8.00 15.93
N LEU A 78 12.00 -8.78 15.25
CA LEU A 78 11.16 -8.33 14.15
C LEU A 78 10.09 -7.32 14.61
N VAL A 79 9.50 -7.56 15.79
CA VAL A 79 8.54 -6.64 16.40
C VAL A 79 9.21 -5.33 16.79
N TYR A 80 10.38 -5.37 17.43
CA TYR A 80 11.15 -4.17 17.79
C TYR A 80 11.48 -3.32 16.57
N GLU A 81 11.96 -3.95 15.48
CA GLU A 81 12.26 -3.26 14.22
C GLU A 81 11.00 -2.61 13.64
N ALA A 82 9.90 -3.37 13.53
CA ALA A 82 8.65 -2.86 12.98
C ALA A 82 8.09 -1.67 13.78
N LEU A 83 8.14 -1.73 15.12
CA LEU A 83 7.71 -0.62 15.98
C LEU A 83 8.61 0.61 15.88
N ALA A 84 9.92 0.41 15.67
CA ALA A 84 10.84 1.51 15.42
C ALA A 84 10.57 2.17 14.06
N GLU A 85 10.35 1.38 13.00
CA GLU A 85 10.01 1.89 11.67
C GLU A 85 8.63 2.56 11.65
N ARG A 86 7.62 2.02 12.34
CA ARG A 86 6.32 2.67 12.53
C ARG A 86 6.48 4.10 13.08
N GLN A 87 7.31 4.26 14.12
CA GLN A 87 7.54 5.57 14.70
C GLN A 87 8.26 6.53 13.75
N ARG A 88 9.20 6.03 12.94
CA ARG A 88 9.87 6.83 11.91
C ARG A 88 8.88 7.28 10.85
N LEU A 89 8.05 6.37 10.35
CA LEU A 89 7.02 6.68 9.36
C LEU A 89 6.03 7.73 9.85
N ARG A 90 5.58 7.66 11.10
CA ARG A 90 4.70 8.67 11.69
C ARG A 90 5.33 10.06 11.75
N ARG A 91 6.65 10.14 11.92
CA ARG A 91 7.40 11.43 11.91
C ARG A 91 7.64 11.93 10.49
N ASN A 92 8.03 11.03 9.60
CA ASN A 92 8.41 11.37 8.24
C ASN A 92 7.21 11.63 7.32
N ALA A 93 6.04 11.06 7.65
CA ALA A 93 4.79 11.21 6.89
C ALA A 93 3.57 11.42 7.80
N PRO A 94 3.53 12.51 8.61
CA PRO A 94 2.47 12.72 9.61
C PRO A 94 1.08 12.87 8.99
N HIS A 95 0.98 13.31 7.75
CA HIS A 95 -0.27 13.42 7.00
C HIS A 95 -0.81 12.05 6.55
N LEU A 96 0.05 11.08 6.27
CA LEU A 96 -0.34 9.76 5.76
C LEU A 96 -0.48 8.69 6.85
N VAL A 97 0.34 8.76 7.91
CA VAL A 97 0.45 7.68 8.90
C VAL A 97 -0.21 8.11 10.20
N LYS A 98 -1.45 7.67 10.40
CA LYS A 98 -2.28 8.02 11.55
C LYS A 98 -2.22 6.94 12.62
N VAL A 99 -2.26 7.35 13.91
CA VAL A 99 -2.43 6.41 15.02
C VAL A 99 -3.80 5.76 14.91
N LEU A 100 -3.81 4.43 15.00
CA LEU A 100 -5.01 3.62 15.00
C LEU A 100 -5.06 2.81 16.30
N PRO A 101 -6.08 3.04 17.15
CA PRO A 101 -6.34 2.17 18.29
C PRO A 101 -6.86 0.81 17.81
N PHE A 102 -6.50 -0.24 18.53
CA PHE A 102 -6.92 -1.62 18.27
C PHE A 102 -7.59 -2.23 19.49
N LEU A 103 -8.73 -2.83 19.27
CA LEU A 103 -9.44 -3.67 20.23
C LEU A 103 -9.12 -5.14 19.96
N LEU A 104 -8.71 -5.86 20.98
CA LEU A 104 -8.55 -7.32 20.96
C LEU A 104 -9.54 -7.95 21.93
N PRO A 105 -10.73 -8.38 21.46
CA PRO A 105 -11.74 -9.01 22.29
C PRO A 105 -11.30 -10.37 22.81
N ILE A 106 -11.62 -10.65 24.06
CA ILE A 106 -11.44 -11.97 24.70
C ILE A 106 -12.82 -12.55 24.95
N PHE A 107 -13.18 -13.55 24.17
CA PHE A 107 -14.44 -14.24 24.31
C PHE A 107 -14.35 -15.36 25.36
N SER A 108 -15.40 -15.50 26.20
CA SER A 108 -15.46 -16.50 27.28
C SER A 108 -15.82 -17.90 26.78
N LYS A 109 -16.53 -18.01 25.65
CA LYS A 109 -16.92 -19.25 24.98
C LYS A 109 -16.53 -19.15 23.51
N ASP A 110 -16.03 -20.26 22.97
CA ASP A 110 -15.61 -20.38 21.56
C ASP A 110 -14.65 -19.29 21.08
N GLY A 111 -13.89 -18.69 22.04
CA GLY A 111 -12.98 -17.60 21.77
C GLY A 111 -11.61 -18.06 21.33
N PHE A 112 -10.96 -17.18 20.57
CA PHE A 112 -9.59 -17.32 20.07
C PHE A 112 -8.54 -17.52 21.20
N ILE A 113 -8.86 -17.07 22.43
CA ILE A 113 -7.91 -17.10 23.54
C ILE A 113 -8.52 -17.83 24.73
N PRO A 114 -8.03 -19.03 25.10
CA PRO A 114 -8.40 -19.69 26.34
C PRO A 114 -8.09 -18.78 27.57
N PRO A 115 -8.88 -18.85 28.66
CA PRO A 115 -8.67 -17.99 29.85
C PRO A 115 -7.27 -18.09 30.47
N LYS A 116 -6.60 -19.24 30.34
CA LYS A 116 -5.20 -19.41 30.75
C LYS A 116 -4.23 -18.62 29.85
N LEU A 117 -4.53 -18.50 28.55
CA LEU A 117 -3.73 -17.75 27.59
C LEU A 117 -3.99 -16.24 27.68
N ALA A 118 -5.16 -15.81 28.19
CA ALA A 118 -5.45 -14.40 28.43
C ALA A 118 -4.49 -13.73 29.41
N ARG A 119 -3.95 -14.50 30.39
CA ARG A 119 -2.88 -14.02 31.28
C ARG A 119 -1.54 -13.90 30.56
N ALA A 120 -1.19 -14.87 29.71
CA ALA A 120 0.02 -14.81 28.88
C ALA A 120 -0.06 -13.65 27.86
N LEU A 121 -1.25 -13.32 27.36
CA LEU A 121 -1.48 -12.16 26.50
C LEU A 121 -1.14 -10.85 27.20
N GLY A 122 -1.47 -10.70 28.49
CA GLY A 122 -1.06 -9.51 29.28
C GLY A 122 0.47 -9.32 29.29
N SER A 123 1.23 -10.42 29.48
CA SER A 123 2.70 -10.37 29.39
C SER A 123 3.19 -10.03 27.99
N ALA A 124 2.54 -10.56 26.95
CA ALA A 124 2.85 -10.23 25.56
C ALA A 124 2.58 -8.75 25.25
N MET A 125 1.50 -8.17 25.77
CA MET A 125 1.17 -6.74 25.61
C MET A 125 2.20 -5.84 26.31
N TRP A 126 2.67 -6.19 27.52
CA TRP A 126 3.78 -5.50 28.17
C TRP A 126 5.08 -5.60 27.38
N THR A 127 5.39 -6.77 26.83
CA THR A 127 6.55 -6.95 25.95
C THR A 127 6.42 -6.08 24.70
N TYR A 128 5.22 -5.99 24.10
CA TYR A 128 4.94 -5.13 22.96
C TYR A 128 5.19 -3.65 23.28
N ASP A 129 4.70 -3.15 24.42
CA ASP A 129 4.92 -1.77 24.84
C ASP A 129 6.40 -1.49 25.12
N LEU A 130 7.09 -2.37 25.85
CA LEU A 130 8.51 -2.22 26.18
C LEU A 130 9.41 -2.30 24.94
N THR A 131 9.05 -3.11 23.94
CA THR A 131 9.80 -3.20 22.68
C THR A 131 9.58 -2.01 21.75
N GLY A 132 8.67 -1.11 22.08
CA GLY A 132 8.48 0.15 21.34
C GLY A 132 7.04 0.55 21.11
N GLY A 133 6.04 -0.22 21.60
CA GLY A 133 4.62 0.17 21.54
C GLY A 133 4.39 1.52 22.20
N ALA A 134 4.99 1.73 23.38
CA ALA A 134 4.92 2.99 24.14
C ALA A 134 5.45 4.22 23.39
N ARG A 135 6.26 4.07 22.34
CA ARG A 135 6.74 5.20 21.50
C ARG A 135 5.61 5.96 20.81
N ILE A 136 4.43 5.41 20.75
CA ILE A 136 3.22 6.07 20.23
C ILE A 136 2.65 7.09 21.23
N GLY A 137 3.15 7.09 22.49
CA GLY A 137 2.69 7.96 23.56
C GLY A 137 1.52 7.39 24.38
N LYS A 138 1.14 6.12 24.15
CA LYS A 138 0.04 5.43 24.83
C LYS A 138 0.44 3.97 25.13
N LEU A 139 0.07 3.48 26.31
CA LEU A 139 0.24 2.09 26.72
C LEU A 139 -1.03 1.27 26.44
N HIS A 140 -0.88 -0.03 26.33
CA HIS A 140 -2.04 -0.91 26.27
C HIS A 140 -2.86 -0.82 27.56
N LYS A 141 -4.14 -1.09 27.47
CA LYS A 141 -5.06 -1.11 28.60
C LYS A 141 -5.95 -2.34 28.50
N ARG A 142 -6.12 -3.08 29.61
CA ARG A 142 -7.21 -4.05 29.71
C ARG A 142 -8.48 -3.29 30.07
N ILE A 143 -9.54 -3.53 29.31
CA ILE A 143 -10.85 -2.87 29.47
C ILE A 143 -11.95 -3.91 29.70
N SER A 144 -13.07 -3.46 30.28
CA SER A 144 -14.24 -4.28 30.54
C SER A 144 -14.97 -4.60 29.22
N ALA A 145 -15.91 -5.55 29.30
CA ALA A 145 -16.79 -5.86 28.17
C ALA A 145 -17.68 -4.65 27.78
N ASP A 146 -18.13 -3.87 28.75
CA ASP A 146 -18.97 -2.68 28.51
C ASP A 146 -18.18 -1.57 27.81
N GLU A 147 -16.93 -1.32 28.23
CA GLU A 147 -16.03 -0.41 27.53
C GLU A 147 -15.71 -0.87 26.11
N ALA A 148 -15.58 -2.19 25.88
CA ALA A 148 -15.33 -2.74 24.56
C ALA A 148 -16.52 -2.57 23.61
N VAL A 149 -17.74 -2.82 24.09
CA VAL A 149 -18.99 -2.61 23.33
C VAL A 149 -19.19 -1.13 22.99
N ALA A 150 -18.69 -0.19 23.80
CA ALA A 150 -18.75 1.23 23.45
C ALA A 150 -17.91 1.56 22.18
N TYR A 151 -16.82 0.81 21.91
CA TYR A 151 -16.04 0.95 20.68
C TYR A 151 -16.59 0.18 19.49
N MET A 152 -17.35 -0.88 19.71
CA MET A 152 -18.01 -1.65 18.67
C MET A 152 -19.31 -2.24 19.23
N PRO A 153 -20.44 -1.51 19.12
CA PRO A 153 -21.74 -1.91 19.69
C PRO A 153 -22.29 -3.25 19.18
N THR A 154 -21.81 -3.71 18.05
CA THR A 154 -22.22 -4.98 17.45
C THR A 154 -21.47 -6.20 18.02
N LEU A 155 -20.50 -6.02 18.94
CA LEU A 155 -19.86 -7.15 19.64
C LEU A 155 -20.86 -7.87 20.55
N PRO A 156 -20.87 -9.22 20.58
CA PRO A 156 -21.75 -10.00 21.44
C PRO A 156 -21.35 -9.87 22.92
N ARG A 157 -22.01 -8.95 23.62
CA ARG A 157 -21.71 -8.57 25.03
C ARG A 157 -21.68 -9.75 25.99
N ASP A 158 -22.60 -10.69 25.81
CA ASP A 158 -22.76 -11.90 26.65
C ASP A 158 -21.60 -12.91 26.49
N ARG A 159 -20.88 -12.83 25.39
CA ARG A 159 -19.71 -13.68 25.10
C ARG A 159 -18.37 -13.05 25.50
N LEU A 160 -18.34 -11.73 25.76
CA LEU A 160 -17.13 -11.00 26.10
C LEU A 160 -16.75 -11.19 27.58
N ALA A 161 -15.52 -11.65 27.83
CA ALA A 161 -14.92 -11.70 29.17
C ALA A 161 -14.18 -10.40 29.51
N ALA A 162 -13.42 -9.85 28.58
CA ALA A 162 -12.65 -8.61 28.66
C ALA A 162 -12.12 -8.24 27.26
N SER A 163 -11.41 -7.12 27.15
CA SER A 163 -10.68 -6.76 25.93
C SER A 163 -9.35 -6.09 26.27
N TYR A 164 -8.41 -6.11 25.31
CA TYR A 164 -7.22 -5.26 25.38
C TYR A 164 -7.33 -4.16 24.33
N LEU A 165 -7.05 -2.94 24.74
CA LEU A 165 -6.86 -1.77 23.88
C LEU A 165 -5.36 -1.55 23.70
N TYR A 166 -4.86 -1.49 22.47
CA TYR A 166 -3.47 -1.18 22.16
C TYR A 166 -3.40 -0.27 20.92
N TYR A 167 -2.21 0.14 20.52
CA TYR A 167 -2.08 1.18 19.51
C TYR A 167 -1.05 0.81 18.45
N ASP A 168 -1.45 0.93 17.21
CA ASP A 168 -0.61 0.86 16.03
C ASP A 168 -0.89 2.05 15.10
N ALA A 169 -0.68 1.93 13.80
CA ALA A 169 -0.97 2.98 12.84
C ALA A 169 -1.57 2.43 11.55
N GLN A 170 -2.23 3.30 10.80
CA GLN A 170 -2.83 3.06 9.49
C GLN A 170 -2.23 4.03 8.47
N ALA A 171 -2.13 3.58 7.21
CA ALA A 171 -1.77 4.42 6.07
C ALA A 171 -2.43 3.87 4.81
N ASP A 172 -2.86 4.76 3.90
CA ASP A 172 -3.17 4.37 2.52
C ASP A 172 -1.87 3.92 1.84
N ASP A 173 -1.77 2.65 1.55
CA ASP A 173 -0.56 1.98 1.08
C ASP A 173 -0.11 2.47 -0.31
N ALA A 174 -1.05 2.66 -1.26
CA ALA A 174 -0.70 3.20 -2.58
C ALA A 174 -0.27 4.67 -2.48
N ARG A 175 -0.99 5.47 -1.68
CA ARG A 175 -0.64 6.87 -1.47
C ARG A 175 0.74 7.02 -0.82
N LEU A 176 1.05 6.18 0.18
CA LEU A 176 2.37 6.14 0.80
C LEU A 176 3.46 5.77 -0.22
N THR A 177 3.24 4.72 -1.02
CA THR A 177 4.20 4.27 -2.04
C THR A 177 4.48 5.36 -3.07
N LEU A 178 3.44 5.97 -3.62
CA LEU A 178 3.57 7.07 -4.57
C LEU A 178 4.28 8.28 -3.96
N THR A 179 3.98 8.62 -2.69
CA THR A 179 4.64 9.72 -1.99
C THR A 179 6.13 9.46 -1.80
N VAL A 180 6.53 8.22 -1.52
CA VAL A 180 7.95 7.84 -1.43
C VAL A 180 8.64 8.01 -2.79
N ALA A 181 8.02 7.53 -3.89
CA ALA A 181 8.55 7.68 -5.24
C ALA A 181 8.67 9.16 -5.66
N ARG A 182 7.63 9.96 -5.38
CA ARG A 182 7.64 11.41 -5.64
C ARG A 182 8.70 12.14 -4.82
N THR A 183 8.91 11.75 -3.56
CA THR A 183 9.98 12.31 -2.73
C THR A 183 11.35 12.03 -3.33
N ALA A 184 11.59 10.80 -3.80
CA ALA A 184 12.84 10.42 -4.48
C ALA A 184 13.11 11.29 -5.72
N ALA A 185 12.09 11.50 -6.55
CA ALA A 185 12.22 12.28 -7.77
C ALA A 185 12.33 13.79 -7.52
N ILE A 186 11.38 14.37 -6.79
CA ILE A 186 11.23 15.83 -6.66
C ILE A 186 12.25 16.43 -5.71
N GLU A 187 12.52 15.77 -4.57
CA GLU A 187 13.40 16.30 -3.53
C GLU A 187 14.86 15.82 -3.68
N HIS A 188 15.08 14.69 -4.38
CA HIS A 188 16.42 14.08 -4.49
C HIS A 188 16.86 13.78 -5.92
N GLY A 189 16.09 14.14 -6.94
CA GLY A 189 16.51 14.12 -8.34
C GLY A 189 16.52 12.74 -9.02
N ALA A 190 15.94 11.69 -8.38
CA ALA A 190 15.79 10.39 -9.04
C ALA A 190 14.95 10.52 -10.32
N VAL A 191 15.28 9.73 -11.34
CA VAL A 191 14.45 9.53 -12.52
C VAL A 191 13.47 8.40 -12.24
N VAL A 192 12.17 8.71 -12.20
CA VAL A 192 11.13 7.73 -11.82
C VAL A 192 10.09 7.68 -12.93
N VAL A 193 9.78 6.49 -13.45
CA VAL A 193 8.89 6.30 -14.60
C VAL A 193 7.98 5.09 -14.39
N ASN A 194 6.68 5.26 -14.66
CA ASN A 194 5.70 4.17 -14.77
C ASN A 194 5.38 3.85 -16.24
N GLY A 195 4.70 2.70 -16.50
CA GLY A 195 4.45 2.20 -17.85
C GLY A 195 5.77 2.01 -18.61
N CYS A 196 6.79 1.44 -17.93
CA CYS A 196 8.14 1.25 -18.42
C CYS A 196 8.65 -0.11 -17.95
N GLU A 197 8.57 -1.11 -18.81
CA GLU A 197 8.88 -2.50 -18.53
C GLU A 197 10.34 -2.82 -18.85
N VAL A 198 11.04 -3.51 -17.95
CA VAL A 198 12.34 -4.11 -18.24
C VAL A 198 12.13 -5.36 -19.06
N VAL A 199 12.68 -5.38 -20.29
CA VAL A 199 12.53 -6.50 -21.25
C VAL A 199 13.85 -7.25 -21.48
N GLY A 200 14.97 -6.73 -21.02
CA GLY A 200 16.28 -7.35 -21.09
C GLY A 200 17.26 -6.72 -20.12
N LEU A 201 18.29 -7.47 -19.71
CA LEU A 201 19.42 -6.97 -18.92
C LEU A 201 20.70 -7.03 -19.75
N HIS A 202 21.50 -5.97 -19.68
CA HIS A 202 22.79 -5.90 -20.35
C HIS A 202 23.88 -6.45 -19.45
N LYS A 203 24.95 -6.96 -20.07
CA LYS A 203 26.14 -7.46 -19.36
C LYS A 203 27.41 -6.98 -20.05
N ASP A 204 28.33 -6.50 -19.26
CA ASP A 204 29.67 -6.13 -19.72
C ASP A 204 30.49 -7.35 -20.17
N ALA A 205 31.71 -7.11 -20.68
CA ALA A 205 32.60 -8.16 -21.15
C ALA A 205 33.02 -9.17 -20.05
N ARG A 206 32.79 -8.84 -18.78
CA ARG A 206 33.03 -9.73 -17.61
C ARG A 206 31.79 -10.52 -17.20
N GLY A 207 30.67 -10.28 -17.88
CA GLY A 207 29.36 -10.88 -17.54
C GLY A 207 28.64 -10.21 -16.39
N MET A 208 29.07 -9.00 -15.98
CA MET A 208 28.40 -8.22 -14.92
C MET A 208 27.29 -7.36 -15.53
N ALA A 209 26.15 -7.29 -14.84
CA ALA A 209 25.04 -6.45 -15.26
C ALA A 209 25.45 -4.96 -15.24
N ASP A 210 25.28 -4.27 -16.36
CA ASP A 210 25.66 -2.87 -16.55
C ASP A 210 24.52 -2.00 -17.12
N GLY A 211 23.28 -2.51 -17.10
CA GLY A 211 22.10 -1.80 -17.55
C GLY A 211 20.93 -2.70 -17.92
N ALA A 212 19.95 -2.11 -18.59
CA ALA A 212 18.75 -2.81 -19.04
C ALA A 212 18.17 -2.17 -20.30
N THR A 213 17.53 -2.99 -21.16
CA THR A 213 16.57 -2.51 -22.17
C THR A 213 15.20 -2.38 -21.51
N VAL A 214 14.61 -1.20 -21.59
CA VAL A 214 13.23 -0.96 -21.11
C VAL A 214 12.30 -0.64 -22.27
N ARG A 215 11.05 -1.07 -22.16
CA ARG A 215 10.01 -0.78 -23.16
C ARG A 215 8.99 0.20 -22.56
N ALA A 216 8.81 1.36 -23.24
CA ALA A 216 7.84 2.38 -22.88
C ALA A 216 7.19 2.94 -24.13
N ASP A 217 5.84 3.06 -24.15
CA ASP A 217 5.05 3.59 -25.26
C ASP A 217 5.39 2.94 -26.61
N GLY A 218 5.61 1.59 -26.60
CA GLY A 218 5.95 0.79 -27.79
C GLY A 218 7.38 0.97 -28.32
N ARG A 219 8.24 1.68 -27.58
CA ARG A 219 9.66 1.91 -27.92
C ARG A 219 10.56 1.26 -26.91
N GLU A 220 11.72 0.77 -27.35
CA GLU A 220 12.77 0.29 -26.49
C GLU A 220 13.79 1.41 -26.25
N ILE A 221 14.28 1.51 -25.02
CA ILE A 221 15.25 2.48 -24.53
C ILE A 221 16.34 1.71 -23.80
N GLU A 222 17.59 1.94 -24.18
CA GLU A 222 18.75 1.42 -23.47
C GLU A 222 19.04 2.30 -22.25
N VAL A 223 19.20 1.69 -21.09
CA VAL A 223 19.45 2.37 -19.82
C VAL A 223 20.74 1.84 -19.23
N ASP A 224 21.78 2.67 -19.19
CA ASP A 224 23.07 2.34 -18.59
C ASP A 224 23.02 2.54 -17.07
N ALA A 225 23.46 1.54 -16.30
CA ALA A 225 23.53 1.61 -14.85
C ALA A 225 24.64 0.72 -14.28
N THR A 226 25.44 1.25 -13.36
CA THR A 226 26.53 0.48 -12.74
C THR A 226 26.01 -0.68 -11.88
N VAL A 227 24.85 -0.52 -11.22
CA VAL A 227 24.22 -1.56 -10.41
C VAL A 227 22.74 -1.65 -10.74
N VAL A 228 22.22 -2.85 -10.94
CA VAL A 228 20.79 -3.12 -11.13
C VAL A 228 20.21 -3.72 -9.85
N VAL A 229 19.11 -3.15 -9.37
CA VAL A 229 18.37 -3.63 -8.20
C VAL A 229 17.01 -4.16 -8.64
N ASN A 230 16.77 -5.44 -8.42
CA ASN A 230 15.48 -6.09 -8.62
C ASN A 230 14.63 -5.95 -7.35
N ALA A 231 13.59 -5.11 -7.40
CA ALA A 231 12.59 -4.89 -6.35
C ALA A 231 11.16 -5.19 -6.85
N ALA A 232 11.02 -6.12 -7.81
CA ALA A 232 9.79 -6.43 -8.52
C ALA A 232 8.77 -7.27 -7.71
N GLY A 233 8.99 -7.49 -6.41
CA GLY A 233 8.04 -8.15 -5.52
C GLY A 233 7.76 -9.59 -5.93
N VAL A 234 6.50 -9.93 -6.25
CA VAL A 234 6.11 -11.29 -6.67
C VAL A 234 6.67 -11.67 -8.03
N TRP A 235 7.02 -10.70 -8.88
CA TRP A 235 7.66 -10.88 -10.19
C TRP A 235 9.19 -10.87 -10.13
N SER A 236 9.78 -10.95 -8.93
CA SER A 236 11.25 -10.91 -8.79
C SER A 236 11.93 -12.08 -9.51
N ASP A 237 11.29 -13.23 -9.61
CA ASP A 237 11.83 -14.39 -10.32
C ASP A 237 11.79 -14.21 -11.84
N ASP A 238 10.82 -13.43 -12.39
CA ASP A 238 10.76 -13.10 -13.82
C ASP A 238 11.93 -12.19 -14.20
N VAL A 239 12.25 -11.17 -13.38
CA VAL A 239 13.42 -10.31 -13.58
C VAL A 239 14.72 -11.11 -13.44
N ARG A 240 14.78 -12.06 -12.49
CA ARG A 240 15.92 -12.98 -12.37
C ARG A 240 16.08 -13.89 -13.58
N ALA A 241 14.97 -14.30 -14.20
CA ALA A 241 15.01 -15.10 -15.43
C ALA A 241 15.67 -14.33 -16.59
N LEU A 242 15.47 -13.00 -16.69
CA LEU A 242 16.16 -12.14 -17.65
C LEU A 242 17.69 -12.10 -17.40
N ASP A 243 18.10 -12.17 -16.13
CA ASP A 243 19.51 -12.18 -15.74
C ASP A 243 20.15 -13.57 -15.87
N GLU A 244 19.52 -14.59 -15.30
CA GLU A 244 20.08 -15.92 -15.08
C GLU A 244 19.78 -16.89 -16.25
N GLY A 245 18.89 -16.50 -17.18
CA GLY A 245 18.49 -17.32 -18.33
C GLY A 245 17.56 -18.49 -17.97
N GLN A 246 17.14 -18.59 -16.72
CA GLN A 246 16.21 -19.58 -16.21
C GLN A 246 15.40 -19.04 -15.04
N HIS A 247 14.13 -19.47 -14.92
CA HIS A 247 13.26 -19.06 -13.82
C HIS A 247 13.62 -19.84 -12.54
N PRO A 248 14.01 -19.14 -11.44
CA PRO A 248 14.55 -19.81 -10.25
C PRO A 248 13.48 -20.38 -9.30
N HIS A 249 12.21 -20.01 -9.45
CA HIS A 249 11.07 -20.46 -8.62
C HIS A 249 11.30 -20.29 -7.11
N THR A 250 11.90 -19.16 -6.70
CA THR A 250 12.19 -18.86 -5.30
C THR A 250 11.09 -18.13 -4.57
N ILE A 251 10.16 -17.50 -5.30
CA ILE A 251 8.99 -16.82 -4.73
C ILE A 251 7.83 -17.80 -4.66
N ARG A 252 7.22 -17.92 -3.46
CA ARG A 252 5.98 -18.65 -3.22
C ARG A 252 4.90 -17.64 -2.83
N PRO A 253 4.02 -17.23 -3.76
CA PRO A 253 3.00 -16.23 -3.48
C PRO A 253 1.98 -16.75 -2.46
N ALA A 254 1.57 -15.88 -1.52
CA ALA A 254 0.42 -16.16 -0.64
C ALA A 254 -0.64 -15.07 -0.85
N LYS A 255 -1.85 -15.51 -1.21
CA LYS A 255 -2.98 -14.61 -1.44
C LYS A 255 -3.61 -14.16 -0.11
N GLY A 256 -3.88 -12.87 0.00
CA GLY A 256 -4.66 -12.29 1.08
C GLY A 256 -5.71 -11.36 0.52
N ILE A 257 -6.98 -11.59 0.88
CA ILE A 257 -8.09 -10.77 0.39
C ILE A 257 -8.70 -9.92 1.50
N HIS A 258 -9.40 -8.87 1.08
CA HIS A 258 -10.22 -8.03 1.95
C HIS A 258 -11.54 -7.73 1.27
N ILE A 259 -12.56 -7.50 2.08
CA ILE A 259 -13.87 -7.00 1.66
C ILE A 259 -14.13 -5.65 2.33
N THR A 260 -14.89 -4.79 1.67
CA THR A 260 -15.39 -3.52 2.22
C THR A 260 -16.90 -3.58 2.35
N VAL A 261 -17.41 -3.16 3.50
CA VAL A 261 -18.84 -3.07 3.81
C VAL A 261 -19.17 -1.71 4.41
N PRO A 262 -20.43 -1.24 4.40
CA PRO A 262 -20.82 -0.01 5.08
C PRO A 262 -20.52 -0.06 6.58
N TRP A 263 -19.94 1.01 7.13
CA TRP A 263 -19.60 1.10 8.56
C TRP A 263 -20.81 0.90 9.48
N ARG A 264 -21.99 1.35 9.05
CA ARG A 264 -23.25 1.23 9.83
C ARG A 264 -23.60 -0.21 10.23
N LEU A 265 -23.12 -1.21 9.47
CA LEU A 265 -23.34 -2.63 9.76
C LEU A 265 -22.39 -3.16 10.83
N VAL A 266 -21.20 -2.61 10.94
CA VAL A 266 -20.15 -3.06 11.87
C VAL A 266 -20.04 -2.13 13.07
N ARG A 267 -20.10 -0.81 12.86
CA ARG A 267 -20.07 0.25 13.87
C ARG A 267 -18.82 0.24 14.75
N ASN A 268 -17.66 -0.08 14.14
CA ASN A 268 -16.39 -0.08 14.86
C ASN A 268 -15.72 1.30 14.79
N GLU A 269 -15.63 1.99 15.93
CA GLU A 269 -14.95 3.29 16.07
C GLU A 269 -13.41 3.16 15.97
N ILE A 270 -12.89 2.00 16.24
CA ILE A 270 -11.47 1.65 16.21
C ILE A 270 -11.27 0.33 15.49
N ALA A 271 -10.02 -0.02 15.17
CA ALA A 271 -9.73 -1.32 14.59
C ALA A 271 -10.00 -2.44 15.60
N VAL A 272 -10.51 -3.57 15.13
CA VAL A 272 -10.81 -4.74 15.97
C VAL A 272 -10.14 -5.97 15.36
N VAL A 273 -9.56 -6.82 16.20
CA VAL A 273 -8.99 -8.11 15.81
C VAL A 273 -9.96 -9.21 16.23
N ILE A 274 -10.61 -9.86 15.28
CA ILE A 274 -11.61 -10.89 15.57
C ILE A 274 -11.09 -12.29 15.21
N PRO A 275 -11.48 -13.34 15.96
CA PRO A 275 -11.16 -14.71 15.63
C PRO A 275 -11.96 -15.20 14.43
N VAL A 276 -11.39 -16.16 13.69
CA VAL A 276 -12.14 -16.90 12.67
C VAL A 276 -12.67 -18.20 13.30
N PRO A 277 -13.99 -18.47 13.29
CA PRO A 277 -14.53 -19.70 13.84
C PRO A 277 -13.91 -20.94 13.20
N LYS A 278 -13.49 -21.90 14.05
CA LYS A 278 -12.81 -23.16 13.66
C LYS A 278 -11.44 -22.97 12.97
N ASP A 279 -10.81 -21.80 13.14
CA ASP A 279 -9.47 -21.51 12.64
C ASP A 279 -8.63 -20.87 13.76
N SER A 280 -7.32 -21.06 13.74
CA SER A 280 -6.38 -20.42 14.68
C SER A 280 -6.02 -18.99 14.30
N ARG A 281 -6.47 -18.54 13.14
CA ARG A 281 -6.18 -17.22 12.59
C ARG A 281 -7.18 -16.18 13.08
N SER A 282 -6.82 -14.93 12.89
CA SER A 282 -7.68 -13.75 13.12
C SER A 282 -7.68 -12.85 11.92
N VAL A 283 -8.72 -12.05 11.76
CA VAL A 283 -8.84 -11.02 10.75
C VAL A 283 -8.96 -9.65 11.41
N PHE A 284 -8.56 -8.62 10.68
CA PHE A 284 -8.73 -7.23 11.07
C PHE A 284 -10.07 -6.70 10.57
N VAL A 285 -10.71 -5.88 11.39
CA VAL A 285 -11.92 -5.10 11.10
C VAL A 285 -11.53 -3.64 11.30
N VAL A 286 -11.43 -2.86 10.23
CA VAL A 286 -10.83 -1.53 10.27
C VAL A 286 -11.74 -0.51 9.61
N GLY A 287 -12.03 0.59 10.31
CA GLY A 287 -12.82 1.68 9.77
C GLY A 287 -12.06 2.49 8.70
N TRP A 288 -12.80 2.93 7.66
CA TRP A 288 -12.32 3.83 6.62
C TRP A 288 -13.45 4.79 6.18
N GLY A 289 -13.57 5.92 6.86
CA GLY A 289 -14.71 6.83 6.66
C GLY A 289 -16.04 6.13 6.97
N ASP A 290 -16.97 6.19 6.05
CA ASP A 290 -18.30 5.56 6.16
C ASP A 290 -18.28 4.05 5.87
N PHE A 291 -17.09 3.45 5.77
CA PHE A 291 -16.88 2.05 5.46
C PHE A 291 -16.05 1.34 6.51
N THR A 292 -16.12 0.02 6.50
CA THR A 292 -15.24 -0.87 7.24
C THR A 292 -14.70 -1.91 6.29
N TYR A 293 -13.37 -2.10 6.27
CA TYR A 293 -12.80 -3.23 5.57
C TYR A 293 -12.43 -4.36 6.53
N ILE A 294 -12.55 -5.59 6.04
CA ILE A 294 -12.37 -6.82 6.80
C ILE A 294 -11.36 -7.70 6.05
N GLY A 295 -10.35 -8.20 6.74
CA GLY A 295 -9.31 -9.04 6.15
C GLY A 295 -8.20 -9.36 7.15
N THR A 296 -7.35 -10.34 6.88
CA THR A 296 -7.09 -10.90 5.56
C THR A 296 -7.09 -12.43 5.63
N THR A 297 -7.32 -13.07 4.50
CA THR A 297 -7.01 -14.50 4.31
C THR A 297 -5.49 -14.72 4.21
N ASP A 298 -5.05 -15.96 4.24
CA ASP A 298 -3.66 -16.37 4.02
C ASP A 298 -3.67 -17.74 3.37
N THR A 299 -3.70 -17.77 2.03
CA THR A 299 -3.84 -18.99 1.23
C THR A 299 -2.69 -19.10 0.22
N ASP A 300 -2.19 -20.31 0.01
CA ASP A 300 -1.23 -20.60 -1.05
C ASP A 300 -1.84 -20.20 -2.39
N TYR A 301 -1.02 -19.70 -3.32
CA TYR A 301 -1.48 -19.20 -4.60
C TYR A 301 -0.54 -19.63 -5.73
N ASP A 302 -1.12 -20.26 -6.75
CA ASP A 302 -0.45 -20.79 -7.95
C ASP A 302 -1.06 -20.25 -9.27
N GLY A 303 -1.98 -19.28 -9.16
CA GLY A 303 -2.61 -18.62 -10.31
C GLY A 303 -1.76 -17.50 -10.91
N PRO A 304 -2.31 -16.78 -11.91
CA PRO A 304 -1.66 -15.62 -12.53
C PRO A 304 -1.30 -14.53 -11.52
N LEU A 305 -0.07 -13.98 -11.62
CA LEU A 305 0.44 -13.00 -10.67
C LEU A 305 -0.12 -11.59 -10.87
N ASP A 306 -0.53 -11.26 -12.10
CA ASP A 306 -0.85 -9.87 -12.48
C ASP A 306 -2.16 -9.37 -11.86
N ASP A 307 -3.22 -10.17 -11.87
CA ASP A 307 -4.51 -9.77 -11.30
C ASP A 307 -5.16 -10.90 -10.47
N PRO A 308 -4.65 -11.15 -9.25
CA PRO A 308 -5.24 -12.14 -8.36
C PRO A 308 -6.66 -11.71 -7.96
N GLN A 309 -7.64 -12.60 -8.12
CA GLN A 309 -9.04 -12.35 -7.81
C GLN A 309 -9.44 -12.90 -6.44
N CYS A 310 -10.45 -12.27 -5.81
CA CYS A 310 -11.18 -12.87 -4.70
C CYS A 310 -12.05 -14.02 -5.23
N THR A 311 -12.19 -15.07 -4.45
CA THR A 311 -13.06 -16.21 -4.78
C THR A 311 -14.26 -16.28 -3.82
N PRO A 312 -15.35 -16.98 -4.16
CA PRO A 312 -16.48 -17.19 -3.26
C PRO A 312 -16.07 -17.81 -1.91
N ASP A 313 -15.10 -18.73 -1.91
CA ASP A 313 -14.56 -19.32 -0.67
C ASP A 313 -13.83 -18.29 0.21
N ASP A 314 -13.08 -17.37 -0.40
CA ASP A 314 -12.44 -16.26 0.32
C ASP A 314 -13.49 -15.34 0.97
N ILE A 315 -14.56 -15.00 0.22
CA ILE A 315 -15.68 -14.17 0.71
C ILE A 315 -16.38 -14.88 1.88
N ALA A 316 -16.77 -16.13 1.69
CA ALA A 316 -17.42 -16.94 2.73
C ALA A 316 -16.57 -17.07 4.00
N TYR A 317 -15.23 -17.14 3.85
CA TYR A 317 -14.30 -17.16 4.99
C TYR A 317 -14.38 -15.87 5.80
N LEU A 318 -14.35 -14.69 5.15
CA LEU A 318 -14.42 -13.40 5.85
C LEU A 318 -15.81 -13.13 6.42
N LEU A 319 -16.89 -13.46 5.70
CA LEU A 319 -18.25 -13.34 6.22
C LEU A 319 -18.46 -14.22 7.44
N ARG A 320 -17.96 -15.45 7.44
CA ARG A 320 -18.00 -16.33 8.62
C ARG A 320 -17.25 -15.72 9.82
N ALA A 321 -16.12 -15.05 9.58
CA ALA A 321 -15.34 -14.41 10.64
C ALA A 321 -16.12 -13.24 11.26
N ILE A 322 -16.64 -12.33 10.45
CA ILE A 322 -17.36 -11.15 10.95
C ILE A 322 -18.69 -11.53 11.58
N ASN A 323 -19.51 -12.37 10.96
CA ASN A 323 -20.82 -12.79 11.47
C ASN A 323 -20.67 -13.67 12.74
N GLY A 324 -19.52 -14.35 12.91
CA GLY A 324 -19.21 -15.05 14.15
C GLY A 324 -18.85 -14.15 15.33
N SER A 325 -18.54 -12.88 15.07
CA SER A 325 -18.06 -11.91 16.07
C SER A 325 -18.89 -10.63 16.15
N CYS A 326 -19.95 -10.51 15.35
CA CYS A 326 -20.81 -9.35 15.24
C CYS A 326 -22.28 -9.79 15.38
N SER A 327 -23.13 -8.95 15.96
CA SER A 327 -24.56 -9.20 16.07
C SER A 327 -25.35 -8.85 14.79
N SER A 328 -24.76 -8.07 13.88
CA SER A 328 -25.31 -7.82 12.56
C SER A 328 -25.03 -9.01 11.64
N GLU A 329 -25.98 -9.35 10.79
CA GLU A 329 -25.79 -10.32 9.71
C GLU A 329 -25.34 -9.56 8.47
N ILE A 330 -24.12 -9.85 8.01
CA ILE A 330 -23.49 -9.25 6.82
C ILE A 330 -23.48 -10.30 5.73
N THR A 331 -23.93 -9.92 4.53
CA THR A 331 -24.09 -10.80 3.38
C THR A 331 -23.26 -10.32 2.20
N GLU A 332 -23.21 -11.09 1.12
CA GLU A 332 -22.57 -10.73 -0.16
C GLU A 332 -23.16 -9.44 -0.75
N ALA A 333 -24.46 -9.16 -0.51
CA ALA A 333 -25.15 -7.95 -0.97
C ALA A 333 -24.69 -6.67 -0.23
N ASP A 334 -23.97 -6.79 0.86
CA ASP A 334 -23.43 -5.66 1.61
C ASP A 334 -21.98 -5.31 1.20
N ILE A 335 -21.37 -6.11 0.32
CA ILE A 335 -19.98 -5.95 -0.09
C ILE A 335 -19.88 -4.94 -1.25
N VAL A 336 -19.39 -3.75 -0.94
CA VAL A 336 -19.24 -2.64 -1.89
C VAL A 336 -17.90 -2.63 -2.64
N GLY A 337 -16.93 -3.40 -2.19
CA GLY A 337 -15.61 -3.51 -2.83
C GLY A 337 -14.80 -4.66 -2.27
N THR A 338 -13.85 -5.14 -3.08
CA THR A 338 -12.93 -6.22 -2.72
C THR A 338 -11.52 -5.91 -3.20
N TRP A 339 -10.52 -6.57 -2.64
CA TRP A 339 -9.19 -6.63 -3.25
C TRP A 339 -8.42 -7.87 -2.81
N ALA A 340 -7.64 -8.41 -3.72
CA ALA A 340 -6.72 -9.51 -3.49
C ALA A 340 -5.27 -9.05 -3.71
N GLY A 341 -4.39 -9.37 -2.78
CA GLY A 341 -2.96 -9.05 -2.85
C GLY A 341 -2.10 -10.29 -2.63
N LEU A 342 -0.97 -10.36 -3.32
CA LEU A 342 -0.01 -11.45 -3.19
C LEU A 342 1.17 -11.01 -2.31
N ARG A 343 1.50 -11.83 -1.31
CA ARG A 343 2.72 -11.64 -0.49
C ARG A 343 3.87 -12.35 -1.18
N PRO A 344 5.00 -11.67 -1.46
CA PRO A 344 6.18 -12.28 -2.06
C PRO A 344 6.99 -13.04 -0.99
N LEU A 345 6.50 -14.21 -0.58
CA LEU A 345 7.21 -15.04 0.39
C LEU A 345 8.33 -15.81 -0.30
N VAL A 346 9.47 -15.91 0.38
CA VAL A 346 10.61 -16.69 -0.13
C VAL A 346 10.39 -18.15 0.25
N ALA A 347 10.47 -19.05 -0.73
CA ALA A 347 10.36 -20.48 -0.50
C ALA A 347 11.47 -20.96 0.45
N ASP A 348 11.09 -21.78 1.42
CA ASP A 348 12.03 -22.50 2.30
C ASP A 348 11.79 -24.01 2.09
N ALA A 349 12.86 -24.75 1.83
CA ALA A 349 12.81 -26.18 1.57
C ALA A 349 12.22 -27.00 2.75
N HIS A 350 12.12 -26.39 3.94
CA HIS A 350 11.63 -27.04 5.16
C HIS A 350 10.21 -26.65 5.55
N SER A 351 9.53 -25.78 4.78
CA SER A 351 8.18 -25.31 5.12
C SER A 351 7.14 -25.77 4.10
N GLU A 352 6.17 -26.56 4.56
CA GLU A 352 5.05 -27.04 3.74
C GLU A 352 3.97 -25.98 3.52
N LYS A 353 3.85 -24.97 4.43
CA LYS A 353 2.81 -23.94 4.39
C LYS A 353 3.39 -22.54 4.31
N THR A 354 2.80 -21.68 3.49
CA THR A 354 3.19 -20.25 3.38
C THR A 354 3.05 -19.50 4.70
N ALA A 355 2.12 -19.91 5.59
CA ALA A 355 1.92 -19.29 6.90
C ALA A 355 3.15 -19.40 7.84
N ASP A 356 4.03 -20.40 7.61
CA ASP A 356 5.22 -20.66 8.41
C ASP A 356 6.49 -20.01 7.83
N LEU A 357 6.41 -19.44 6.61
CA LEU A 357 7.54 -18.81 5.95
C LEU A 357 7.93 -17.50 6.65
N SER A 358 9.25 -17.28 6.73
CA SER A 358 9.83 -16.07 7.31
C SER A 358 9.35 -14.81 6.56
N ARG A 359 8.97 -13.78 7.32
CA ARG A 359 8.61 -12.45 6.81
C ARG A 359 9.74 -11.43 6.95
N ARG A 360 10.96 -11.90 7.18
CA ARG A 360 12.17 -11.08 7.10
C ARG A 360 12.49 -10.83 5.63
N HIS A 361 12.99 -9.65 5.34
CA HIS A 361 13.51 -9.38 4.01
C HIS A 361 14.87 -10.05 3.80
N LYS A 362 15.18 -10.33 2.55
CA LYS A 362 16.45 -10.89 2.12
C LYS A 362 17.00 -10.09 0.96
N VAL A 363 18.24 -9.64 1.09
CA VAL A 363 19.04 -9.06 0.00
C VAL A 363 19.99 -10.14 -0.50
N ALA A 364 19.97 -10.40 -1.80
CA ALA A 364 20.82 -11.41 -2.45
C ALA A 364 21.42 -10.84 -3.72
N ARG A 365 22.60 -11.36 -4.12
CA ARG A 365 23.29 -11.02 -5.37
C ARG A 365 23.28 -12.23 -6.30
N SER A 366 23.03 -11.98 -7.59
CA SER A 366 23.26 -12.98 -8.64
C SER A 366 24.73 -13.05 -9.02
N ALA A 367 25.08 -14.02 -9.87
CA ALA A 367 26.43 -14.13 -10.41
C ALA A 367 26.85 -12.93 -11.27
N SER A 368 25.90 -12.26 -11.90
CA SER A 368 26.11 -11.03 -12.69
C SER A 368 26.06 -9.74 -11.84
N GLY A 369 25.90 -9.81 -10.54
CA GLY A 369 25.87 -8.66 -9.65
C GLY A 369 24.50 -8.00 -9.49
N VAL A 370 23.41 -8.51 -10.08
CA VAL A 370 22.06 -8.00 -9.83
C VAL A 370 21.68 -8.21 -8.36
N ILE A 371 21.32 -7.13 -7.67
CA ILE A 371 20.87 -7.17 -6.27
C ILE A 371 19.36 -7.38 -6.23
N THR A 372 18.90 -8.49 -5.67
CA THR A 372 17.49 -8.79 -5.51
C THR A 372 17.06 -8.61 -4.05
N ILE A 373 16.01 -7.82 -3.81
CA ILE A 373 15.35 -7.66 -2.50
C ILE A 373 14.00 -8.33 -2.51
N THR A 374 13.78 -9.28 -1.60
CA THR A 374 12.52 -10.04 -1.48
C THR A 374 12.02 -10.08 -0.05
N GLY A 375 10.72 -10.38 0.13
CA GLY A 375 10.09 -10.48 1.44
C GLY A 375 9.84 -9.13 2.11
N GLY A 376 9.79 -9.12 3.45
CA GLY A 376 9.59 -7.91 4.24
C GLY A 376 8.13 -7.47 4.36
N LYS A 377 7.92 -6.19 4.73
CA LYS A 377 6.59 -5.62 5.02
C LYS A 377 6.53 -4.14 4.66
N LEU A 378 5.31 -3.64 4.39
CA LEU A 378 5.04 -2.21 4.24
C LEU A 378 5.67 -1.38 5.39
N THR A 379 5.49 -1.80 6.62
CA THR A 379 6.02 -1.11 7.82
C THR A 379 7.53 -0.92 7.80
N THR A 380 8.26 -1.92 7.29
CA THR A 380 9.74 -1.96 7.34
C THR A 380 10.41 -1.57 6.02
N TYR A 381 9.66 -1.06 5.05
CA TYR A 381 10.19 -0.74 3.69
C TYR A 381 11.46 0.11 3.73
N ARG A 382 11.51 1.11 4.63
CA ARG A 382 12.66 2.00 4.77
C ARG A 382 13.93 1.23 5.19
N ARG A 383 13.78 0.24 6.10
CA ARG A 383 14.89 -0.61 6.53
C ARG A 383 15.34 -1.54 5.38
N MET A 384 14.38 -2.14 4.69
CA MET A 384 14.64 -2.94 3.49
C MET A 384 15.44 -2.15 2.45
N ALA A 385 15.00 -0.92 2.17
CA ALA A 385 15.67 -0.01 1.25
C ALA A 385 17.09 0.31 1.71
N ALA A 386 17.28 0.65 2.98
CA ALA A 386 18.60 0.98 3.54
C ALA A 386 19.57 -0.20 3.41
N ASP A 387 19.13 -1.43 3.72
CA ASP A 387 19.97 -2.63 3.64
C ASP A 387 20.30 -2.98 2.18
N THR A 388 19.36 -2.75 1.24
CA THR A 388 19.59 -2.94 -0.19
C THR A 388 20.60 -1.92 -0.72
N VAL A 389 20.46 -0.63 -0.37
CA VAL A 389 21.40 0.40 -0.84
C VAL A 389 22.75 0.29 -0.13
N ASP A 390 22.82 -0.27 1.08
CA ASP A 390 24.10 -0.62 1.70
C ASP A 390 24.86 -1.66 0.84
N ALA A 391 24.16 -2.67 0.28
CA ALA A 391 24.74 -3.62 -0.67
C ALA A 391 25.16 -2.96 -1.99
N VAL A 392 24.36 -2.02 -2.53
CA VAL A 392 24.72 -1.21 -3.71
C VAL A 392 26.02 -0.44 -3.47
N VAL A 393 26.12 0.26 -2.34
CA VAL A 393 27.31 1.05 -1.97
C VAL A 393 28.55 0.17 -1.80
N GLU A 394 28.38 -1.06 -1.33
CA GLU A 394 29.46 -2.05 -1.25
C GLU A 394 29.96 -2.44 -2.64
N ASP A 395 29.06 -2.72 -3.59
CA ASP A 395 29.40 -3.11 -4.96
C ASP A 395 30.02 -1.97 -5.79
N LEU A 396 29.58 -0.73 -5.55
CA LEU A 396 30.19 0.45 -6.18
C LEU A 396 31.65 0.70 -5.72
N GLY A 397 32.03 0.22 -4.52
CA GLY A 397 33.38 0.36 -3.98
C GLY A 397 33.78 1.82 -3.73
N ASP A 398 34.42 2.46 -4.71
CA ASP A 398 34.76 3.87 -4.67
C ASP A 398 33.55 4.72 -5.06
N LEU A 399 33.10 5.51 -4.10
CA LEU A 399 31.88 6.32 -4.28
C LEU A 399 32.21 7.64 -4.98
N PRO A 400 31.31 8.14 -5.85
CA PRO A 400 31.41 9.48 -6.41
C PRO A 400 31.50 10.55 -5.30
N VAL A 401 32.14 11.68 -5.62
CA VAL A 401 32.28 12.79 -4.68
C VAL A 401 30.91 13.29 -4.22
N GLY A 402 30.72 13.40 -2.91
CA GLY A 402 29.45 13.86 -2.31
C GLY A 402 28.48 12.74 -1.95
N VAL A 403 28.70 11.51 -2.41
CA VAL A 403 27.86 10.35 -2.07
C VAL A 403 28.14 9.88 -0.65
N GLN A 404 27.07 9.59 0.10
CA GLN A 404 27.15 9.16 1.48
C GLN A 404 26.96 7.64 1.63
N ARG A 405 27.87 6.98 2.35
CA ARG A 405 27.77 5.53 2.60
C ARG A 405 26.55 5.12 3.41
N ARG A 406 26.11 5.96 4.37
CA ARG A 406 25.03 5.63 5.30
C ARG A 406 23.69 6.22 4.89
N SER A 407 22.62 5.44 5.10
CA SER A 407 21.24 5.89 4.89
C SER A 407 20.90 7.15 5.70
N ARG A 408 20.24 8.09 5.05
CA ARG A 408 19.70 9.34 5.64
C ARG A 408 18.21 9.27 5.93
N THR A 409 17.51 8.24 5.45
CA THR A 409 16.03 8.18 5.43
C THR A 409 15.37 8.02 6.81
N LYS A 410 16.15 7.81 7.89
CA LYS A 410 15.59 7.72 9.26
C LYS A 410 14.82 8.97 9.70
N HIS A 411 15.23 10.14 9.23
CA HIS A 411 14.71 11.45 9.62
C HIS A 411 14.40 12.33 8.41
N LEU A 412 14.12 11.72 7.28
CA LEU A 412 13.84 12.40 6.04
C LEU A 412 12.32 12.55 5.91
N PRO A 413 11.79 13.79 5.98
CA PRO A 413 10.37 14.03 5.73
C PRO A 413 9.99 13.59 4.32
N LEU A 414 8.85 12.93 4.19
CA LEU A 414 8.27 12.66 2.89
C LEU A 414 7.54 13.91 2.38
N ARG A 415 7.45 14.04 1.08
CA ARG A 415 6.75 15.15 0.42
C ARG A 415 5.35 15.33 1.02
N GLY A 416 4.95 16.56 1.25
CA GLY A 416 3.70 16.91 1.91
C GLY A 416 3.77 16.94 3.45
N ALA A 417 4.84 16.45 4.07
CA ALA A 417 4.99 16.45 5.54
C ALA A 417 5.28 17.84 6.11
N GLU A 418 6.11 18.63 5.40
CA GLU A 418 6.49 19.97 5.85
C GLU A 418 5.30 20.93 5.79
N GLY A 419 5.08 21.68 6.85
CA GLY A 419 3.96 22.62 7.00
C GLY A 419 2.58 21.95 7.16
N PHE A 420 2.49 20.60 7.21
CA PHE A 420 1.21 19.90 7.35
C PHE A 420 0.47 20.27 8.64
N ALA A 421 1.15 20.34 9.76
CA ALA A 421 0.53 20.61 11.07
C ALA A 421 -0.16 21.98 11.10
N GLU A 422 0.52 23.03 10.58
CA GLU A 422 -0.02 24.38 10.50
C GLU A 422 -1.22 24.46 9.54
N LEU A 423 -1.13 23.77 8.39
CA LEU A 423 -2.23 23.73 7.42
C LEU A 423 -3.43 22.99 8.00
N HIS A 424 -3.22 21.86 8.64
CA HIS A 424 -4.29 21.06 9.23
C HIS A 424 -5.00 21.82 10.36
N ALA A 425 -4.25 22.57 11.19
CA ALA A 425 -4.83 23.42 12.24
C ALA A 425 -5.74 24.53 11.67
N ARG A 426 -5.51 24.95 10.41
CA ARG A 426 -6.24 26.01 9.72
C ARG A 426 -7.15 25.49 8.60
N ALA A 427 -7.50 24.20 8.61
CA ALA A 427 -8.25 23.57 7.52
C ALA A 427 -9.54 24.33 7.15
N ALA A 428 -10.25 24.86 8.15
CA ALA A 428 -11.49 25.63 7.93
C ALA A 428 -11.29 26.94 7.15
N ASP A 429 -10.06 27.49 7.13
CA ASP A 429 -9.74 28.78 6.52
C ASP A 429 -9.09 28.63 5.13
N LEU A 430 -8.84 27.41 4.67
CA LEU A 430 -8.03 27.17 3.46
C LEU A 430 -8.84 27.22 2.16
N SER A 431 -10.15 27.15 2.23
CA SER A 431 -11.03 27.24 1.05
C SER A 431 -12.34 27.95 1.41
N SER A 432 -12.83 28.75 0.49
CA SER A 432 -14.18 29.32 0.56
C SER A 432 -15.22 28.47 -0.20
N THR A 433 -14.76 27.51 -0.98
CA THR A 433 -15.59 26.67 -1.86
C THR A 433 -15.88 25.30 -1.23
N LEU A 434 -14.89 24.74 -0.49
CA LEU A 434 -14.98 23.41 0.11
C LEU A 434 -15.23 23.51 1.60
N ASP A 435 -16.02 22.59 2.14
CA ASP A 435 -16.20 22.44 3.57
C ASP A 435 -14.92 21.93 4.27
N ARG A 436 -14.89 22.07 5.59
CA ARG A 436 -13.75 21.66 6.42
C ARG A 436 -13.41 20.19 6.27
N ALA A 437 -14.39 19.30 6.20
CA ALA A 437 -14.16 17.86 6.13
C ALA A 437 -13.46 17.47 4.82
N THR A 438 -13.88 18.07 3.72
CA THR A 438 -13.25 17.90 2.39
C THR A 438 -11.81 18.44 2.38
N VAL A 439 -11.57 19.61 2.99
CA VAL A 439 -10.21 20.17 3.11
C VAL A 439 -9.32 19.25 3.97
N GLU A 440 -9.82 18.75 5.10
CA GLU A 440 -9.09 17.79 5.95
C GLU A 440 -8.80 16.47 5.21
N HIS A 441 -9.73 16.00 4.37
CA HIS A 441 -9.50 14.85 3.49
C HIS A 441 -8.30 15.12 2.57
N LEU A 442 -8.29 16.24 1.84
CA LEU A 442 -7.18 16.59 0.95
C LEU A 442 -5.86 16.74 1.69
N LEU A 443 -5.85 17.41 2.84
CA LEU A 443 -4.65 17.58 3.66
C LEU A 443 -4.08 16.23 4.14
N THR A 444 -4.95 15.30 4.53
CA THR A 444 -4.51 13.98 4.99
C THR A 444 -4.03 13.06 3.87
N ARG A 445 -4.34 13.37 2.61
CA ARG A 445 -3.85 12.63 1.43
C ARG A 445 -2.60 13.23 0.83
N TYR A 446 -2.56 14.54 0.72
CA TYR A 446 -1.53 15.28 -0.03
C TYR A 446 -0.57 16.07 0.87
N GLY A 447 -0.89 16.21 2.16
CA GLY A 447 -0.13 17.09 3.05
C GLY A 447 -0.13 18.53 2.55
N SER A 448 1.03 19.19 2.53
CA SER A 448 1.15 20.57 2.01
C SER A 448 0.91 20.68 0.50
N ASP A 449 0.99 19.59 -0.27
CA ASP A 449 0.64 19.58 -1.72
C ASP A 449 -0.87 19.77 -1.94
N ALA A 450 -1.73 19.58 -0.93
CA ALA A 450 -3.16 19.87 -0.98
C ALA A 450 -3.46 21.30 -1.46
N ARG A 451 -2.56 22.25 -1.20
CA ARG A 451 -2.67 23.63 -1.72
C ARG A 451 -2.84 23.68 -3.24
N THR A 452 -2.21 22.75 -3.96
CA THR A 452 -2.33 22.69 -5.43
C THR A 452 -3.72 22.23 -5.84
N VAL A 453 -4.28 21.23 -5.17
CA VAL A 453 -5.66 20.76 -5.42
C VAL A 453 -6.67 21.87 -5.07
N LEU A 454 -6.52 22.51 -3.92
CA LEU A 454 -7.35 23.65 -3.50
C LEU A 454 -7.31 24.79 -4.54
N ALA A 455 -6.12 25.16 -5.03
CA ALA A 455 -5.97 26.19 -6.06
C ALA A 455 -6.60 25.79 -7.41
N MET A 456 -6.69 24.49 -7.73
CA MET A 456 -7.44 24.01 -8.91
C MET A 456 -8.94 24.24 -8.73
N VAL A 457 -9.50 23.92 -7.57
CA VAL A 457 -10.91 24.13 -7.24
C VAL A 457 -11.26 25.63 -7.22
N GLU A 458 -10.42 26.47 -6.63
CA GLU A 458 -10.66 27.93 -6.62
C GLU A 458 -10.70 28.54 -8.03
N ARG A 459 -9.87 28.02 -8.95
CA ARG A 459 -9.86 28.49 -10.36
C ARG A 459 -11.01 27.92 -11.19
N ARG A 460 -11.47 26.74 -10.85
CA ARG A 460 -12.49 25.95 -11.55
C ARG A 460 -13.41 25.30 -10.52
N PRO A 461 -14.40 26.03 -9.98
CA PRO A 461 -15.29 25.54 -8.92
C PRO A 461 -16.05 24.25 -9.26
N GLU A 462 -16.28 23.98 -10.55
CA GLU A 462 -16.90 22.75 -11.01
C GLU A 462 -16.10 21.50 -10.62
N LEU A 463 -14.78 21.60 -10.44
CA LEU A 463 -13.90 20.51 -10.02
C LEU A 463 -14.06 20.15 -8.53
N ALA A 464 -14.89 20.87 -7.78
CA ALA A 464 -15.29 20.50 -6.41
C ALA A 464 -16.28 19.33 -6.37
N ALA A 465 -16.85 18.95 -7.51
CA ALA A 465 -17.77 17.82 -7.58
C ALA A 465 -17.06 16.50 -7.18
N PRO A 466 -17.75 15.61 -6.42
CA PRO A 466 -17.21 14.28 -6.13
C PRO A 466 -17.18 13.44 -7.41
N ILE A 467 -16.12 12.64 -7.59
CA ILE A 467 -15.99 11.67 -8.70
C ILE A 467 -17.09 10.62 -8.61
N VAL A 468 -17.33 10.14 -7.40
CA VAL A 468 -18.39 9.18 -7.07
C VAL A 468 -19.22 9.79 -5.95
N PRO A 469 -20.54 9.97 -6.13
CA PRO A 469 -21.41 10.44 -5.06
C PRO A 469 -21.29 9.58 -3.80
N GLY A 470 -21.19 10.22 -2.63
CA GLY A 470 -20.98 9.52 -1.36
C GLY A 470 -19.52 9.19 -1.03
N LEU A 471 -18.55 9.43 -1.94
CA LEU A 471 -17.13 9.32 -1.64
C LEU A 471 -16.46 10.70 -1.60
N PRO A 472 -15.37 10.86 -0.81
CA PRO A 472 -14.77 12.17 -0.56
C PRO A 472 -13.81 12.66 -1.67
N TYR A 473 -13.71 11.93 -2.78
CA TYR A 473 -12.73 12.20 -3.85
C TYR A 473 -13.29 13.18 -4.88
N LEU A 474 -12.57 14.27 -5.15
CA LEU A 474 -13.00 15.34 -6.05
C LEU A 474 -12.52 15.14 -7.50
N GLU A 475 -13.25 15.69 -8.46
CA GLU A 475 -12.81 15.77 -9.86
C GLU A 475 -11.45 16.49 -10.01
N ALA A 476 -11.13 17.45 -9.13
CA ALA A 476 -9.81 18.09 -9.07
C ALA A 476 -8.67 17.09 -8.84
N GLU A 477 -8.92 16.01 -8.08
CA GLU A 477 -7.92 14.98 -7.81
C GLU A 477 -7.59 14.16 -9.06
N VAL A 478 -8.53 14.01 -10.01
CA VAL A 478 -8.26 13.35 -11.31
C VAL A 478 -7.22 14.15 -12.11
N ARG A 479 -7.43 15.46 -12.24
CA ARG A 479 -6.48 16.34 -12.95
C ARG A 479 -5.15 16.44 -12.24
N TYR A 480 -5.16 16.48 -10.90
CA TYR A 480 -3.94 16.44 -10.10
C TYR A 480 -3.16 15.14 -10.34
N ALA A 481 -3.86 14.00 -10.37
CA ALA A 481 -3.27 12.68 -10.62
C ALA A 481 -2.57 12.62 -11.99
N ALA A 482 -3.17 13.15 -13.05
CA ALA A 482 -2.55 13.20 -14.37
C ALA A 482 -1.32 14.14 -14.39
N ARG A 483 -1.48 15.36 -13.89
CA ARG A 483 -0.43 16.41 -13.98
C ARG A 483 0.76 16.20 -13.07
N TYR A 484 0.54 15.66 -11.87
CA TYR A 484 1.54 15.65 -10.79
C TYR A 484 1.86 14.26 -10.26
N GLU A 485 1.17 13.22 -10.74
CA GLU A 485 1.30 11.86 -10.20
C GLU A 485 1.39 10.78 -11.29
N MET A 486 1.60 11.17 -12.55
CA MET A 486 1.76 10.27 -13.69
C MET A 486 0.62 9.25 -13.86
N ALA A 487 -0.62 9.58 -13.49
CA ALA A 487 -1.77 8.73 -13.80
C ALA A 487 -2.01 8.72 -15.31
N ARG A 488 -2.16 7.53 -15.91
CA ARG A 488 -2.26 7.29 -17.35
C ARG A 488 -3.48 6.49 -17.76
N SER A 489 -4.28 6.04 -16.80
CA SER A 489 -5.49 5.27 -17.03
C SER A 489 -6.59 5.64 -16.06
N VAL A 490 -7.81 5.27 -16.41
CA VAL A 490 -8.98 5.36 -15.51
C VAL A 490 -8.75 4.50 -14.25
N ASP A 491 -8.13 3.32 -14.41
CA ASP A 491 -7.81 2.44 -13.28
C ASP A 491 -6.77 3.04 -12.34
N ASP A 492 -5.73 3.73 -12.85
CA ASP A 492 -4.76 4.41 -12.00
C ASP A 492 -5.45 5.37 -11.04
N VAL A 493 -6.43 6.13 -11.55
CA VAL A 493 -7.17 7.11 -10.74
C VAL A 493 -8.10 6.44 -9.75
N LEU A 494 -8.98 5.55 -10.22
CA LEU A 494 -10.06 5.00 -9.40
C LEU A 494 -9.58 3.94 -8.41
N SER A 495 -8.48 3.24 -8.72
CA SER A 495 -7.93 2.19 -7.86
C SER A 495 -6.80 2.65 -6.94
N ARG A 496 -5.92 3.59 -7.40
CA ARG A 496 -4.66 3.92 -6.69
C ARG A 496 -4.52 5.40 -6.32
N ARG A 497 -4.89 6.35 -7.18
CA ARG A 497 -4.82 7.79 -6.84
C ARG A 497 -5.95 8.19 -5.90
N THR A 498 -7.12 7.60 -6.11
CA THR A 498 -8.23 7.56 -5.14
C THR A 498 -8.38 6.12 -4.63
N ARG A 499 -9.45 5.80 -3.95
CA ARG A 499 -9.79 4.44 -3.55
C ARG A 499 -11.26 4.14 -3.88
N ALA A 500 -11.77 4.81 -4.89
CA ALA A 500 -13.16 4.70 -5.29
C ALA A 500 -13.56 3.25 -5.61
N ARG A 501 -12.70 2.48 -6.31
CA ARG A 501 -12.93 1.05 -6.58
C ARG A 501 -13.13 0.23 -5.31
N LEU A 502 -12.34 0.49 -4.26
CA LEU A 502 -12.39 -0.30 -3.03
C LEU A 502 -13.57 0.07 -2.12
N LEU A 503 -14.10 1.29 -2.27
CA LEU A 503 -15.16 1.85 -1.42
C LEU A 503 -16.53 1.88 -2.10
N GLY A 504 -16.57 1.70 -3.43
CA GLY A 504 -17.78 1.69 -4.23
C GLY A 504 -17.47 1.16 -5.63
N ARG A 505 -17.26 -0.16 -5.73
CA ARG A 505 -16.83 -0.86 -6.94
C ARG A 505 -17.70 -0.50 -8.15
N ASP A 506 -19.01 -0.70 -8.04
CA ASP A 506 -19.93 -0.53 -9.15
C ASP A 506 -20.18 0.95 -9.48
N ASP A 507 -20.23 1.83 -8.46
CA ASP A 507 -20.34 3.28 -8.66
C ASP A 507 -19.06 3.86 -9.28
N SER A 508 -17.89 3.30 -8.98
CA SER A 508 -16.64 3.68 -9.66
C SER A 508 -16.68 3.35 -11.15
N ALA A 509 -17.29 2.21 -11.53
CA ALA A 509 -17.50 1.87 -12.95
C ALA A 509 -18.49 2.82 -13.65
N ALA A 510 -19.49 3.30 -12.92
CA ALA A 510 -20.41 4.32 -13.42
C ALA A 510 -19.70 5.68 -13.62
N ALA A 511 -18.73 6.03 -12.76
CA ALA A 511 -17.95 7.26 -12.84
C ALA A 511 -16.83 7.23 -13.92
N ALA A 512 -16.49 6.07 -14.45
CA ALA A 512 -15.37 5.88 -15.40
C ALA A 512 -15.43 6.81 -16.63
N PRO A 513 -16.60 7.07 -17.29
CA PRO A 513 -16.69 8.00 -18.42
C PRO A 513 -16.26 9.43 -18.04
N ARG A 514 -16.68 9.93 -16.87
CA ARG A 514 -16.32 11.26 -16.40
C ARG A 514 -14.83 11.35 -16.06
N VAL A 515 -14.27 10.32 -15.46
CA VAL A 515 -12.82 10.25 -15.19
C VAL A 515 -12.03 10.24 -16.50
N ALA A 516 -12.48 9.49 -17.52
CA ALA A 516 -11.83 9.45 -18.83
C ALA A 516 -11.87 10.83 -19.52
N GLU A 517 -13.00 11.56 -19.46
CA GLU A 517 -13.12 12.92 -19.98
C GLU A 517 -12.13 13.89 -19.31
N LEU A 518 -12.00 13.84 -17.97
CA LEU A 518 -11.08 14.68 -17.21
C LEU A 518 -9.60 14.35 -17.50
N LEU A 519 -9.28 13.07 -17.71
CA LEU A 519 -7.94 12.63 -18.11
C LEU A 519 -7.62 13.03 -19.55
N ALA A 520 -8.61 12.96 -20.46
CA ALA A 520 -8.43 13.32 -21.86
C ALA A 520 -7.92 14.75 -22.05
N ASP A 521 -8.46 15.70 -21.28
CA ASP A 521 -7.99 17.09 -21.25
C ASP A 521 -6.50 17.25 -20.88
N GLU A 522 -5.97 16.31 -20.09
CA GLU A 522 -4.59 16.35 -19.59
C GLU A 522 -3.63 15.53 -20.44
N LEU A 523 -4.12 14.42 -21.01
CA LEU A 523 -3.31 13.41 -21.71
C LEU A 523 -3.45 13.48 -23.23
N GLY A 524 -4.37 14.33 -23.74
CA GLY A 524 -4.60 14.49 -25.17
C GLY A 524 -5.31 13.29 -25.81
N TRP A 525 -6.17 12.59 -25.06
CA TRP A 525 -6.92 11.44 -25.58
C TRP A 525 -8.03 11.89 -26.53
N ASP A 526 -8.19 11.15 -27.60
CA ASP A 526 -9.36 11.27 -28.47
C ASP A 526 -10.57 10.48 -27.92
N ALA A 527 -11.68 10.48 -28.64
CA ALA A 527 -12.89 9.77 -28.22
C ALA A 527 -12.72 8.24 -28.23
N ALA A 528 -11.84 7.71 -29.07
CA ALA A 528 -11.57 6.27 -29.13
C ALA A 528 -10.71 5.85 -27.92
N ASP A 529 -9.70 6.66 -27.56
CA ASP A 529 -8.90 6.43 -26.36
C ASP A 529 -9.77 6.42 -25.09
N GLN A 530 -10.64 7.42 -24.95
CA GLN A 530 -11.57 7.51 -23.83
C GLN A 530 -12.48 6.28 -23.74
N ALA A 531 -13.08 5.88 -24.87
CA ALA A 531 -13.95 4.69 -24.92
C ALA A 531 -13.20 3.42 -24.54
N ALA A 532 -11.97 3.24 -25.03
CA ALA A 532 -11.13 2.09 -24.70
C ALA A 532 -10.79 2.03 -23.21
N GLN A 533 -10.47 3.16 -22.58
CA GLN A 533 -10.17 3.26 -21.15
C GLN A 533 -11.40 2.92 -20.28
N VAL A 534 -12.57 3.42 -20.65
CA VAL A 534 -13.83 3.13 -19.95
C VAL A 534 -14.18 1.65 -20.05
N GLU A 535 -14.07 1.07 -21.26
CA GLU A 535 -14.36 -0.35 -21.50
C GLU A 535 -13.41 -1.25 -20.71
N ALA A 536 -12.10 -0.99 -20.77
CA ALA A 536 -11.10 -1.76 -20.04
C ALA A 536 -11.36 -1.73 -18.52
N TYR A 537 -11.69 -0.57 -17.96
CA TYR A 537 -11.99 -0.45 -16.54
C TYR A 537 -13.27 -1.18 -16.13
N ARG A 538 -14.33 -1.05 -16.93
CA ARG A 538 -15.60 -1.76 -16.69
C ARG A 538 -15.46 -3.28 -16.80
N ALA A 539 -14.67 -3.75 -17.77
CA ALA A 539 -14.35 -5.17 -17.91
C ALA A 539 -13.63 -5.71 -16.66
N ALA A 540 -12.66 -4.98 -16.12
CA ALA A 540 -11.96 -5.36 -14.89
C ALA A 540 -12.89 -5.38 -13.64
N ILE A 541 -13.86 -4.48 -13.56
CA ILE A 541 -14.88 -4.48 -12.49
C ILE A 541 -15.81 -5.70 -12.62
N GLU A 542 -16.24 -6.01 -13.83
CA GLU A 542 -17.10 -7.18 -14.10
C GLU A 542 -16.37 -8.49 -13.81
N GLU A 543 -15.09 -8.58 -14.16
CA GLU A 543 -14.23 -9.73 -13.85
C GLU A 543 -14.10 -9.91 -12.33
N GLU A 544 -13.79 -8.84 -11.58
CA GLU A 544 -13.71 -8.87 -10.11
C GLU A 544 -15.03 -9.38 -9.50
N ARG A 545 -16.16 -8.86 -9.97
CA ARG A 545 -17.48 -9.21 -9.47
C ARG A 545 -17.82 -10.68 -9.75
N THR A 546 -17.59 -11.11 -10.98
CA THR A 546 -17.87 -12.48 -11.44
C THR A 546 -16.97 -13.51 -10.74
N ALA A 547 -15.67 -13.21 -10.59
CA ALA A 547 -14.73 -14.11 -9.93
C ALA A 547 -15.08 -14.36 -8.45
N ALA A 548 -15.68 -13.39 -7.79
CA ALA A 548 -16.10 -13.47 -6.39
C ALA A 548 -17.57 -13.90 -6.21
N ASP A 549 -18.33 -14.12 -7.30
CA ASP A 549 -19.77 -14.39 -7.32
C ASP A 549 -20.56 -13.35 -6.50
N LEU A 550 -20.27 -12.07 -6.72
CA LEU A 550 -20.90 -10.97 -5.99
C LEU A 550 -21.98 -10.28 -6.82
N PRO A 551 -23.07 -9.81 -6.20
CA PRO A 551 -24.04 -8.97 -6.88
C PRO A 551 -23.50 -7.57 -7.16
N ALA A 552 -24.12 -6.83 -8.08
CA ALA A 552 -23.91 -5.40 -8.21
C ALA A 552 -24.55 -4.66 -7.02
N VAL A 553 -23.83 -3.69 -6.45
CA VAL A 553 -24.23 -2.95 -5.26
C VAL A 553 -24.03 -1.46 -5.48
N ALA A 554 -25.12 -0.68 -5.49
CA ALA A 554 -25.06 0.78 -5.54
C ALA A 554 -24.84 1.36 -4.14
N LEU A 555 -23.92 2.33 -4.00
CA LEU A 555 -23.63 3.00 -2.73
C LEU A 555 -24.85 3.67 -2.12
N GLU A 556 -25.70 4.31 -2.94
CA GLU A 556 -26.93 4.95 -2.48
C GLU A 556 -27.83 3.97 -1.72
N ALA A 557 -27.95 2.73 -2.19
CA ALA A 557 -28.77 1.71 -1.55
C ALA A 557 -28.21 1.25 -0.19
N VAL A 558 -26.89 1.28 -0.02
CA VAL A 558 -26.24 0.76 1.20
C VAL A 558 -25.81 1.86 2.19
N LEU A 559 -25.69 3.11 1.77
CA LEU A 559 -25.39 4.25 2.64
C LEU A 559 -26.65 5.01 3.08
N GLY A 560 -27.72 4.99 2.27
CA GLY A 560 -28.96 5.73 2.49
C GLY A 560 -30.01 5.04 3.36
N GLY A 561 -29.70 3.88 3.94
CA GLY A 561 -30.61 3.10 4.80
C GLY A 561 -30.55 3.50 6.28
#